data_3230d07133a4d8b2fa45945127a4618a
#
_entry.id   3230d07133a4d8b2fa45945127a4618a
#
_cell.length_a   1.000
_cell.length_b   1.000
_cell.length_c   1.000
_cell.angle_alpha   90.00
_cell.angle_beta   90.00
_cell.angle_gamma   90.00
#
_symmetry.space_group_name_H-M   'P 1'
#
loop_
_entity.id
_entity.type
_entity.pdbx_description
1 polymer ?
#
loop_
_entity_poly.entity_id
_entity_poly.type
_entity_poly.pdbx_seq_one_letter_code
_entity_poly.pdbx_strand_id
1 'polypeptide(L)'
;MILKAEGLVKSFGKGAAQRRVLDGVDFSVAAGECLGIVGQSGCGKSTAMRITARLLDADEGHISFCGKDITHTRGRELREVYGAMQMIFQMPEDSFDPRKTLGWSIAEPLLRHGWSKARREERVAALLHEVGLGTHFAVRYPHEASGGECQRAAIARALTLSPKLLICDEVTSALDVTVQAQVVRLLRRILQEQRAACLFVTHDLALLPAIADRVVVMHGGKVVEEGLVQEVVQQAKSPHTRELLAADFFRLTREEDGGETA
;
A
#
# COMPACT_ATOMS: atom_id res chain seq x y z
N MET A 1 -11.65 -13.54 7.57
CA MET A 1 -10.95 -12.25 7.49
C MET A 1 -9.47 -12.47 7.73
N ILE A 2 -8.59 -11.84 6.94
CA ILE A 2 -7.15 -11.87 7.19
C ILE A 2 -6.73 -10.70 8.08
N LEU A 3 -7.37 -9.54 7.90
CA LEU A 3 -7.17 -8.33 8.68
C LEU A 3 -8.51 -7.77 9.13
N LYS A 4 -8.57 -7.24 10.36
CA LYS A 4 -9.68 -6.46 10.87
C LYS A 4 -9.15 -5.32 11.73
N ALA A 5 -9.57 -4.11 11.44
CA ALA A 5 -9.33 -2.91 12.23
C ALA A 5 -10.69 -2.44 12.77
N GLU A 6 -10.79 -2.19 14.07
CA GLU A 6 -12.05 -1.88 14.76
C GLU A 6 -11.87 -0.69 15.68
N GLY A 7 -12.69 0.35 15.49
CA GLY A 7 -12.76 1.51 16.34
C GLY A 7 -11.45 2.29 16.45
N LEU A 8 -10.65 2.33 15.38
CA LEU A 8 -9.34 2.99 15.45
C LEU A 8 -9.47 4.48 15.71
N VAL A 9 -8.89 4.95 16.81
CA VAL A 9 -8.77 6.37 17.15
C VAL A 9 -7.31 6.76 17.24
N LYS A 10 -7.00 7.94 16.69
CA LYS A 10 -5.66 8.53 16.79
C LYS A 10 -5.71 10.04 16.84
N SER A 11 -5.02 10.60 17.82
CA SER A 11 -4.81 12.04 17.97
C SER A 11 -3.32 12.37 17.98
N PHE A 12 -2.97 13.53 17.47
CA PHE A 12 -1.62 14.08 17.52
C PHE A 12 -1.64 15.45 18.22
N GLY A 13 -0.50 15.85 18.79
CA GLY A 13 -0.37 17.09 19.57
C GLY A 13 -0.76 16.90 21.03
N LYS A 14 -0.72 17.99 21.79
CA LYS A 14 -1.07 18.01 23.25
C LYS A 14 -1.92 19.23 23.55
N GLY A 15 -2.81 19.10 24.55
CA GLY A 15 -3.65 20.20 25.03
C GLY A 15 -4.51 20.81 23.93
N ALA A 16 -4.56 22.13 23.84
CA ALA A 16 -5.39 22.86 22.86
C ALA A 16 -4.99 22.63 21.40
N ALA A 17 -3.77 22.14 21.13
CA ALA A 17 -3.29 21.80 19.80
C ALA A 17 -3.54 20.31 19.43
N GLN A 18 -4.26 19.56 20.26
CA GLN A 18 -4.59 18.16 19.96
C GLN A 18 -5.56 18.07 18.77
N ARG A 19 -5.16 17.33 17.73
CA ARG A 19 -5.98 17.09 16.55
C ARG A 19 -6.26 15.59 16.44
N ARG A 20 -7.55 15.23 16.45
CA ARG A 20 -7.99 13.88 16.15
C ARG A 20 -7.89 13.63 14.66
N VAL A 21 -7.09 12.63 14.25
CA VAL A 21 -6.82 12.27 12.86
C VAL A 21 -7.62 11.03 12.45
N LEU A 22 -7.86 10.10 13.38
CA LEU A 22 -8.79 9.00 13.22
C LEU A 22 -9.83 9.03 14.33
N ASP A 23 -11.09 8.80 13.99
CA ASP A 23 -12.23 8.90 14.88
C ASP A 23 -13.19 7.70 14.69
N GLY A 24 -12.79 6.54 15.24
CA GLY A 24 -13.57 5.32 15.17
C GLY A 24 -13.55 4.69 13.76
N VAL A 25 -12.37 4.50 13.17
CA VAL A 25 -12.24 3.92 11.83
C VAL A 25 -12.30 2.40 11.89
N ASP A 26 -13.23 1.83 11.11
CA ASP A 26 -13.44 0.40 10.95
C ASP A 26 -13.21 -0.02 9.50
N PHE A 27 -12.51 -1.12 9.28
CA PHE A 27 -12.43 -1.81 7.98
C PHE A 27 -11.92 -3.24 8.15
N SER A 28 -12.16 -4.06 7.15
CA SER A 28 -11.68 -5.45 7.15
C SER A 28 -11.32 -5.92 5.75
N VAL A 29 -10.36 -6.87 5.69
CA VAL A 29 -9.89 -7.47 4.44
C VAL A 29 -10.01 -8.98 4.54
N ALA A 30 -10.61 -9.61 3.54
CA ALA A 30 -10.65 -11.07 3.42
C ALA A 30 -9.33 -11.62 2.83
N ALA A 31 -9.09 -12.92 2.92
CA ALA A 31 -7.94 -13.54 2.29
C ALA A 31 -8.06 -13.45 0.76
N GLY A 32 -7.01 -12.98 0.10
CA GLY A 32 -6.97 -12.79 -1.35
C GLY A 32 -7.78 -11.60 -1.89
N GLU A 33 -8.39 -10.81 -1.00
CA GLU A 33 -9.12 -9.58 -1.34
C GLU A 33 -8.17 -8.40 -1.46
N CYS A 34 -8.43 -7.51 -2.41
CA CYS A 34 -7.84 -6.18 -2.46
C CYS A 34 -8.89 -5.14 -2.02
N LEU A 35 -8.65 -4.51 -0.86
CA LEU A 35 -9.45 -3.40 -0.36
C LEU A 35 -8.79 -2.08 -0.71
N GLY A 36 -9.47 -1.25 -1.50
CA GLY A 36 -9.09 0.13 -1.76
C GLY A 36 -9.43 1.04 -0.57
N ILE A 37 -8.54 1.96 -0.22
CA ILE A 37 -8.83 3.02 0.76
C ILE A 37 -8.56 4.35 0.09
N VAL A 38 -9.60 5.17 -0.05
CA VAL A 38 -9.54 6.47 -0.73
C VAL A 38 -10.04 7.61 0.14
N GLY A 39 -9.70 8.82 -0.24
CA GLY A 39 -10.12 10.04 0.44
C GLY A 39 -9.15 11.18 0.18
N GLN A 40 -9.55 12.40 0.51
CA GLN A 40 -8.73 13.60 0.34
C GLN A 40 -7.40 13.50 1.11
N SER A 41 -6.40 14.28 0.68
CA SER A 41 -5.13 14.39 1.42
C SER A 41 -5.37 14.86 2.85
N GLY A 42 -4.68 14.23 3.81
CA GLY A 42 -4.81 14.57 5.23
C GLY A 42 -6.06 14.03 5.95
N CYS A 43 -6.92 13.22 5.30
CA CYS A 43 -8.09 12.62 5.96
C CYS A 43 -7.77 11.43 6.90
N GLY A 44 -6.50 11.00 7.00
CA GLY A 44 -6.07 9.95 7.93
C GLY A 44 -5.66 8.62 7.31
N LYS A 45 -5.72 8.42 5.99
CA LYS A 45 -5.40 7.14 5.30
C LYS A 45 -4.06 6.55 5.72
N SER A 46 -2.97 7.30 5.50
CA SER A 46 -1.62 6.81 5.85
C SER A 46 -1.43 6.60 7.36
N THR A 47 -2.16 7.35 8.20
CA THR A 47 -2.18 7.12 9.65
C THR A 47 -2.84 5.77 9.96
N ALA A 48 -4.00 5.49 9.38
CA ALA A 48 -4.69 4.21 9.53
C ALA A 48 -3.81 3.04 9.04
N MET A 49 -3.11 3.19 7.90
CA MET A 49 -2.18 2.18 7.39
C MET A 49 -0.98 1.93 8.31
N ARG A 50 -0.36 3.00 8.82
CA ARG A 50 0.77 2.86 9.76
C ARG A 50 0.36 2.19 11.07
N ILE A 51 -0.85 2.48 11.57
CA ILE A 51 -1.41 1.79 12.74
C ILE A 51 -1.66 0.32 12.42
N THR A 52 -2.29 0.02 11.29
CA THR A 52 -2.55 -1.36 10.83
C THR A 52 -1.26 -2.15 10.67
N ALA A 53 -0.22 -1.54 10.08
CA ALA A 53 1.12 -2.13 9.95
C ALA A 53 1.90 -2.19 11.27
N ARG A 54 1.32 -1.76 12.40
CA ARG A 54 2.00 -1.70 13.71
C ARG A 54 3.27 -0.84 13.72
N LEU A 55 3.36 0.14 12.82
CA LEU A 55 4.41 1.17 12.79
C LEU A 55 4.07 2.36 13.69
N LEU A 56 2.80 2.50 14.05
CA LEU A 56 2.25 3.51 14.96
C LEU A 56 1.22 2.85 15.88
N ASP A 57 1.18 3.25 17.15
CA ASP A 57 0.15 2.77 18.07
C ASP A 57 -1.13 3.61 17.92
N ALA A 58 -2.28 2.94 17.92
CA ALA A 58 -3.58 3.59 18.08
C ALA A 58 -3.73 4.10 19.51
N ASP A 59 -4.56 5.12 19.70
CA ASP A 59 -4.95 5.58 21.06
C ASP A 59 -6.09 4.71 21.59
N GLU A 60 -7.03 4.28 20.71
CA GLU A 60 -8.12 3.35 20.97
C GLU A 60 -8.35 2.43 19.78
N GLY A 61 -9.07 1.33 19.99
CA GLY A 61 -9.44 0.36 18.97
C GLY A 61 -8.54 -0.87 18.95
N HIS A 62 -8.88 -1.80 18.05
CA HIS A 62 -8.24 -3.11 17.99
C HIS A 62 -7.83 -3.47 16.56
N ILE A 63 -6.76 -4.24 16.44
CA ILE A 63 -6.30 -4.79 15.15
C ILE A 63 -6.11 -6.28 15.31
N SER A 64 -6.81 -7.06 14.48
CA SER A 64 -6.57 -8.49 14.37
C SER A 64 -6.00 -8.86 13.00
N PHE A 65 -4.98 -9.71 13.00
CA PHE A 65 -4.33 -10.22 11.79
C PHE A 65 -4.17 -11.72 11.85
N CYS A 66 -4.62 -12.43 10.82
CA CYS A 66 -4.66 -13.90 10.77
C CYS A 66 -5.33 -14.53 12.01
N GLY A 67 -6.41 -13.89 12.50
CA GLY A 67 -7.17 -14.37 13.67
C GLY A 67 -6.55 -14.11 15.04
N LYS A 68 -5.42 -13.38 15.10
CA LYS A 68 -4.75 -12.99 16.35
C LYS A 68 -4.88 -11.49 16.56
N ASP A 69 -5.17 -11.05 17.79
CA ASP A 69 -5.05 -9.65 18.17
C ASP A 69 -3.57 -9.24 18.15
N ILE A 70 -3.26 -8.21 17.36
CA ILE A 70 -1.90 -7.67 17.23
C ILE A 70 -1.78 -6.25 17.78
N THR A 71 -2.82 -5.70 18.39
CA THR A 71 -2.93 -4.31 18.84
C THR A 71 -1.77 -3.86 19.70
N HIS A 72 -1.30 -4.71 20.60
CA HIS A 72 -0.21 -4.39 21.52
C HIS A 72 1.00 -5.33 21.36
N THR A 73 1.02 -6.14 20.31
CA THR A 73 2.11 -7.08 20.03
C THR A 73 3.46 -6.36 19.92
N ARG A 74 4.51 -6.96 20.50
CA ARG A 74 5.88 -6.42 20.55
C ARG A 74 6.92 -7.52 20.33
N GLY A 75 8.17 -7.13 20.15
CA GLY A 75 9.33 -8.01 20.18
C GLY A 75 9.28 -9.12 19.12
N ARG A 76 9.38 -10.39 19.53
CA ARG A 76 9.44 -11.55 18.63
C ARG A 76 8.14 -11.75 17.86
N GLU A 77 7.00 -11.64 18.53
CA GLU A 77 5.69 -11.83 17.90
C GLU A 77 5.43 -10.77 16.81
N LEU A 78 5.83 -9.50 17.06
CA LEU A 78 5.71 -8.44 16.06
C LEU A 78 6.60 -8.71 14.83
N ARG A 79 7.77 -9.34 14.99
CA ARG A 79 8.60 -9.76 13.85
C ARG A 79 7.92 -10.85 13.00
N GLU A 80 7.16 -11.74 13.63
CA GLU A 80 6.38 -12.75 12.92
C GLU A 80 5.25 -12.09 12.11
N VAL A 81 4.60 -11.05 12.67
CA VAL A 81 3.61 -10.23 11.95
C VAL A 81 4.27 -9.58 10.73
N TYR A 82 5.43 -8.95 10.89
CA TYR A 82 6.17 -8.32 9.77
C TYR A 82 6.63 -9.32 8.70
N GLY A 83 6.85 -10.58 9.05
CA GLY A 83 7.12 -11.63 8.07
C GLY A 83 5.92 -11.94 7.16
N ALA A 84 4.70 -11.77 7.68
CA ALA A 84 3.46 -12.08 6.97
C ALA A 84 2.69 -10.84 6.47
N MET A 85 3.05 -9.64 6.93
CA MET A 85 2.48 -8.35 6.53
C MET A 85 3.62 -7.44 6.08
N GLN A 86 3.57 -6.96 4.86
CA GLN A 86 4.58 -6.06 4.30
C GLN A 86 3.94 -4.76 3.83
N MET A 87 4.71 -3.68 3.85
CA MET A 87 4.26 -2.36 3.43
C MET A 87 5.19 -1.79 2.36
N ILE A 88 4.58 -1.23 1.31
CA ILE A 88 5.24 -0.44 0.28
C ILE A 88 4.86 1.02 0.55
N PHE A 89 5.89 1.87 0.70
CA PHE A 89 5.72 3.29 1.03
C PHE A 89 5.58 4.14 -0.24
N GLN A 90 5.02 5.33 -0.08
CA GLN A 90 4.74 6.30 -1.13
C GLN A 90 5.99 6.71 -1.93
N MET A 91 7.13 6.91 -1.26
CA MET A 91 8.40 7.31 -1.87
C MET A 91 9.34 6.10 -1.90
N PRO A 92 9.40 5.34 -3.01
CA PRO A 92 10.19 4.12 -3.06
C PRO A 92 11.69 4.39 -2.88
N GLU A 93 12.20 5.48 -3.41
CA GLU A 93 13.61 5.87 -3.32
C GLU A 93 14.04 6.09 -1.86
N ASP A 94 13.22 6.78 -1.07
CA ASP A 94 13.48 7.04 0.35
C ASP A 94 13.41 5.76 1.22
N SER A 95 12.85 4.69 0.68
CA SER A 95 12.72 3.41 1.37
C SER A 95 13.96 2.52 1.25
N PHE A 96 14.94 2.90 0.42
CA PHE A 96 16.21 2.20 0.22
C PHE A 96 17.38 2.94 0.89
N ASP A 97 18.35 2.20 1.45
CA ASP A 97 19.65 2.80 1.82
C ASP A 97 20.41 3.13 0.52
N PRO A 98 20.70 4.42 0.24
CA PRO A 98 21.36 4.82 -1.01
C PRO A 98 22.78 4.25 -1.17
N ARG A 99 23.39 3.74 -0.08
CA ARG A 99 24.71 3.12 -0.07
C ARG A 99 24.68 1.63 -0.36
N LYS A 100 23.50 1.04 -0.53
CA LYS A 100 23.27 -0.38 -0.78
C LYS A 100 22.67 -0.59 -2.15
N THR A 101 23.03 -1.71 -2.80
CA THR A 101 22.41 -2.08 -4.06
C THR A 101 20.96 -2.51 -3.88
N LEU A 102 20.17 -2.42 -4.94
CA LEU A 102 18.78 -2.90 -4.95
C LEU A 102 18.69 -4.39 -4.58
N GLY A 103 19.60 -5.21 -5.13
CA GLY A 103 19.65 -6.64 -4.80
C GLY A 103 19.96 -6.91 -3.32
N TRP A 104 20.85 -6.12 -2.69
CA TRP A 104 21.09 -6.22 -1.27
C TRP A 104 19.83 -5.87 -0.45
N SER A 105 19.16 -4.79 -0.82
CA SER A 105 17.95 -4.32 -0.13
C SER A 105 16.78 -5.29 -0.28
N ILE A 106 16.63 -5.92 -1.45
CA ILE A 106 15.63 -6.97 -1.69
C ILE A 106 15.99 -8.22 -0.85
N ALA A 107 17.26 -8.56 -0.72
CA ALA A 107 17.72 -9.73 0.04
C ALA A 107 17.70 -9.52 1.56
N GLU A 108 17.67 -8.28 2.07
CA GLU A 108 17.81 -7.97 3.50
C GLU A 108 16.83 -8.75 4.40
N PRO A 109 15.52 -8.87 4.09
CA PRO A 109 14.61 -9.68 4.90
C PRO A 109 15.05 -11.13 5.03
N LEU A 110 15.61 -11.72 3.97
CA LEU A 110 16.07 -13.12 3.97
C LEU A 110 17.34 -13.34 4.83
N LEU A 111 18.19 -12.30 4.96
CA LEU A 111 19.34 -12.33 5.85
C LEU A 111 18.91 -12.59 7.29
N ARG A 112 17.87 -11.91 7.74
CA ARG A 112 17.33 -12.03 9.09
C ARG A 112 16.67 -13.39 9.34
N HIS A 113 16.26 -14.08 8.26
CA HIS A 113 15.69 -15.44 8.30
C HIS A 113 16.73 -16.56 8.07
N GLY A 114 18.03 -16.23 8.07
CA GLY A 114 19.12 -17.22 8.02
C GLY A 114 19.30 -17.92 6.66
N TRP A 115 18.80 -17.33 5.56
CA TRP A 115 18.99 -17.94 4.23
C TRP A 115 20.46 -17.86 3.78
N SER A 116 20.95 -18.91 3.13
CA SER A 116 22.29 -18.93 2.54
C SER A 116 22.43 -17.88 1.43
N LYS A 117 23.65 -17.45 1.14
CA LYS A 117 23.92 -16.45 0.09
C LYS A 117 23.37 -16.90 -1.26
N ALA A 118 23.65 -18.11 -1.70
CA ALA A 118 23.18 -18.64 -2.99
C ALA A 118 21.65 -18.62 -3.10
N ARG A 119 20.94 -19.08 -2.05
CA ARG A 119 19.47 -19.08 -2.03
C ARG A 119 18.88 -17.66 -2.06
N ARG A 120 19.55 -16.68 -1.43
CA ARG A 120 19.11 -15.27 -1.50
C ARG A 120 19.28 -14.69 -2.90
N GLU A 121 20.43 -14.94 -3.54
CA GLU A 121 20.71 -14.48 -4.91
C GLU A 121 19.71 -15.05 -5.91
N GLU A 122 19.41 -16.34 -5.81
CA GLU A 122 18.37 -16.99 -6.62
C GLU A 122 16.98 -16.35 -6.41
N ARG A 123 16.58 -16.12 -5.14
CA ARG A 123 15.29 -15.49 -4.82
C ARG A 123 15.21 -14.04 -5.34
N VAL A 124 16.30 -13.26 -5.20
CA VAL A 124 16.39 -11.90 -5.73
C VAL A 124 16.24 -11.89 -7.24
N ALA A 125 16.93 -12.79 -7.95
CA ALA A 125 16.83 -12.89 -9.41
C ALA A 125 15.40 -13.23 -9.85
N ALA A 126 14.75 -14.17 -9.17
CA ALA A 126 13.36 -14.55 -9.43
C ALA A 126 12.40 -13.36 -9.20
N LEU A 127 12.55 -12.64 -8.09
CA LEU A 127 11.72 -11.47 -7.76
C LEU A 127 11.91 -10.33 -8.75
N LEU A 128 13.14 -10.02 -9.15
CA LEU A 128 13.41 -9.01 -10.18
C LEU A 128 12.70 -9.37 -11.49
N HIS A 129 12.78 -10.63 -11.91
CA HIS A 129 12.06 -11.08 -13.09
C HIS A 129 10.53 -10.97 -12.91
N GLU A 130 9.99 -11.34 -11.76
CA GLU A 130 8.55 -11.27 -11.42
C GLU A 130 8.00 -9.85 -11.56
N VAL A 131 8.80 -8.84 -11.15
CA VAL A 131 8.43 -7.42 -11.29
C VAL A 131 8.83 -6.79 -12.62
N GLY A 132 9.35 -7.57 -13.58
CA GLY A 132 9.74 -7.11 -14.92
C GLY A 132 11.03 -6.31 -14.94
N LEU A 133 11.95 -6.56 -14.00
CA LEU A 133 13.30 -6.03 -13.98
C LEU A 133 14.32 -7.10 -14.39
N GLY A 134 15.34 -6.69 -15.16
CA GLY A 134 16.45 -7.59 -15.46
C GLY A 134 17.32 -7.86 -14.24
N THR A 135 18.01 -9.01 -14.22
CA THR A 135 18.88 -9.41 -13.10
C THR A 135 20.03 -8.44 -12.85
N HIS A 136 20.43 -7.64 -13.85
CA HIS A 136 21.45 -6.59 -13.72
C HIS A 136 21.06 -5.48 -12.74
N PHE A 137 19.77 -5.32 -12.42
CA PHE A 137 19.33 -4.39 -11.37
C PHE A 137 19.78 -4.81 -9.96
N ALA A 138 20.13 -6.07 -9.75
CA ALA A 138 20.65 -6.53 -8.45
C ALA A 138 21.93 -5.79 -8.01
N VAL A 139 22.75 -5.33 -8.94
CA VAL A 139 24.02 -4.63 -8.64
C VAL A 139 23.89 -3.11 -8.75
N ARG A 140 22.76 -2.57 -9.22
CA ARG A 140 22.51 -1.13 -9.28
C ARG A 140 22.15 -0.54 -7.92
N TYR A 141 22.51 0.71 -7.74
CA TYR A 141 22.09 1.52 -6.60
C TYR A 141 20.74 2.20 -6.88
N PRO A 142 19.98 2.62 -5.86
CA PRO A 142 18.68 3.28 -6.05
C PRO A 142 18.76 4.51 -6.98
N HIS A 143 19.79 5.33 -6.86
CA HIS A 143 20.00 6.53 -7.68
C HIS A 143 20.39 6.26 -9.16
N GLU A 144 20.63 5.01 -9.52
CA GLU A 144 20.93 4.56 -10.90
C GLU A 144 19.68 3.97 -11.58
N ALA A 145 18.54 3.99 -10.91
CA ALA A 145 17.26 3.48 -11.41
C ALA A 145 16.23 4.62 -11.50
N SER A 146 15.34 4.54 -12.49
CA SER A 146 14.20 5.46 -12.59
C SER A 146 13.20 5.23 -11.44
N GLY A 147 12.33 6.21 -11.18
CA GLY A 147 11.30 6.10 -10.14
C GLY A 147 10.42 4.85 -10.31
N GLY A 148 10.02 4.52 -11.54
CA GLY A 148 9.25 3.30 -11.83
C GLY A 148 10.04 2.00 -11.61
N GLU A 149 11.35 2.00 -11.88
CA GLU A 149 12.23 0.86 -11.60
C GLU A 149 12.47 0.71 -10.09
N CYS A 150 12.68 1.81 -9.36
CA CYS A 150 12.74 1.81 -7.90
C CYS A 150 11.44 1.29 -7.29
N GLN A 151 10.29 1.70 -7.84
CA GLN A 151 8.99 1.21 -7.38
C GLN A 151 8.85 -0.30 -7.57
N ARG A 152 9.23 -0.84 -8.74
CA ARG A 152 9.23 -2.29 -8.98
C ARG A 152 10.20 -3.02 -8.05
N ALA A 153 11.37 -2.46 -7.77
CA ALA A 153 12.31 -3.02 -6.80
C ALA A 153 11.74 -3.00 -5.37
N ALA A 154 10.98 -1.97 -4.96
CA ALA A 154 10.30 -1.90 -3.68
C ALA A 154 9.19 -2.96 -3.57
N ILE A 155 8.45 -3.21 -4.66
CA ILE A 155 7.49 -4.31 -4.75
C ILE A 155 8.24 -5.66 -4.58
N ALA A 156 9.32 -5.89 -5.30
CA ALA A 156 10.14 -7.11 -5.18
C ALA A 156 10.60 -7.33 -3.74
N ARG A 157 11.07 -6.27 -3.04
CA ARG A 157 11.47 -6.34 -1.63
C ARG A 157 10.30 -6.73 -0.73
N ALA A 158 9.12 -6.15 -0.91
CA ALA A 158 7.94 -6.49 -0.11
C ALA A 158 7.49 -7.95 -0.33
N LEU A 159 7.70 -8.51 -1.52
CA LEU A 159 7.32 -9.89 -1.86
C LEU A 159 8.35 -10.94 -1.41
N THR A 160 9.49 -10.52 -0.86
CA THR A 160 10.60 -11.40 -0.53
C THR A 160 10.21 -12.56 0.38
N LEU A 161 9.37 -12.28 1.38
CA LEU A 161 8.90 -13.25 2.38
C LEU A 161 7.55 -13.88 2.02
N SER A 162 7.01 -13.63 0.81
CA SER A 162 5.69 -14.09 0.38
C SER A 162 4.58 -13.71 1.40
N PRO A 163 4.33 -12.42 1.61
CA PRO A 163 3.42 -11.95 2.64
C PRO A 163 1.99 -12.38 2.38
N LYS A 164 1.21 -12.56 3.46
CA LYS A 164 -0.23 -12.81 3.38
C LYS A 164 -1.04 -11.53 3.13
N LEU A 165 -0.48 -10.38 3.54
CA LEU A 165 -1.06 -9.05 3.36
C LEU A 165 -0.01 -8.07 2.87
N LEU A 166 -0.31 -7.37 1.79
CA LEU A 166 0.47 -6.26 1.28
C LEU A 166 -0.27 -4.95 1.53
N ILE A 167 0.39 -3.97 2.15
CA ILE A 167 -0.13 -2.62 2.34
C ILE A 167 0.59 -1.72 1.34
N CYS A 168 -0.15 -1.10 0.44
CA CYS A 168 0.35 -0.19 -0.59
C CYS A 168 -0.10 1.24 -0.26
N ASP A 169 0.79 2.06 0.30
CA ASP A 169 0.48 3.44 0.68
C ASP A 169 0.91 4.40 -0.44
N GLU A 170 -0.07 4.80 -1.27
CA GLU A 170 0.08 5.74 -2.41
C GLU A 170 1.22 5.35 -3.37
N VAL A 171 1.38 4.07 -3.64
CA VAL A 171 2.52 3.49 -4.39
C VAL A 171 2.63 3.93 -5.85
N THR A 172 1.68 4.71 -6.35
CA THR A 172 1.65 5.19 -7.74
C THR A 172 1.69 6.71 -7.85
N SER A 173 1.58 7.45 -6.73
CA SER A 173 1.37 8.91 -6.74
C SER A 173 2.52 9.73 -7.34
N ALA A 174 3.75 9.20 -7.33
CA ALA A 174 4.94 9.86 -7.87
C ALA A 174 5.30 9.42 -9.30
N LEU A 175 4.44 8.62 -9.95
CA LEU A 175 4.68 8.05 -11.27
C LEU A 175 3.80 8.73 -12.33
N ASP A 176 4.28 8.77 -13.57
CA ASP A 176 3.44 9.16 -14.71
C ASP A 176 2.31 8.14 -14.96
N VAL A 177 1.25 8.58 -15.64
CA VAL A 177 0.01 7.80 -15.84
C VAL A 177 0.28 6.43 -16.49
N THR A 178 1.21 6.38 -17.44
CA THR A 178 1.55 5.15 -18.14
C THR A 178 2.22 4.13 -17.21
N VAL A 179 3.19 4.60 -16.41
CA VAL A 179 3.90 3.76 -15.43
C VAL A 179 2.97 3.38 -14.28
N GLN A 180 2.06 4.26 -13.83
CA GLN A 180 1.02 3.94 -12.87
C GLN A 180 0.19 2.73 -13.31
N ALA A 181 -0.35 2.76 -14.53
CA ALA A 181 -1.15 1.67 -15.07
C ALA A 181 -0.37 0.34 -15.17
N GLN A 182 0.94 0.42 -15.48
CA GLN A 182 1.81 -0.76 -15.50
C GLN A 182 2.02 -1.35 -14.10
N VAL A 183 2.29 -0.51 -13.10
CA VAL A 183 2.49 -0.92 -11.69
C VAL A 183 1.21 -1.51 -11.11
N VAL A 184 0.05 -0.91 -11.37
CA VAL A 184 -1.26 -1.43 -10.92
C VAL A 184 -1.54 -2.81 -11.53
N ARG A 185 -1.34 -2.98 -12.84
CA ARG A 185 -1.50 -4.29 -13.50
C ARG A 185 -0.52 -5.34 -12.96
N LEU A 186 0.73 -4.96 -12.72
CA LEU A 186 1.73 -5.83 -12.12
C LEU A 186 1.30 -6.30 -10.73
N LEU A 187 0.91 -5.36 -9.86
CA LEU A 187 0.43 -5.67 -8.51
C LEU A 187 -0.80 -6.59 -8.55
N ARG A 188 -1.82 -6.29 -9.39
CA ARG A 188 -3.02 -7.12 -9.52
C ARG A 188 -2.67 -8.56 -9.90
N ARG A 189 -1.79 -8.75 -10.90
CA ARG A 189 -1.31 -10.07 -11.31
C ARG A 189 -0.65 -10.81 -10.15
N ILE A 190 0.31 -10.19 -9.48
CA ILE A 190 1.06 -10.81 -8.38
C ILE A 190 0.12 -11.19 -7.22
N LEU A 191 -0.79 -10.31 -6.83
CA LEU A 191 -1.75 -10.56 -5.75
C LEU A 191 -2.63 -11.77 -6.08
N GLN A 192 -3.08 -11.91 -7.33
CA GLN A 192 -3.89 -13.05 -7.78
C GLN A 192 -3.07 -14.35 -7.78
N GLU A 193 -1.86 -14.34 -8.34
CA GLU A 193 -0.98 -15.51 -8.40
C GLU A 193 -0.58 -16.02 -7.01
N GLN A 194 -0.27 -15.10 -6.09
CA GLN A 194 0.14 -15.44 -4.72
C GLN A 194 -1.04 -15.59 -3.73
N ARG A 195 -2.27 -15.28 -4.16
CA ARG A 195 -3.47 -15.22 -3.31
C ARG A 195 -3.26 -14.36 -2.06
N ALA A 196 -2.45 -13.32 -2.19
CA ALA A 196 -2.19 -12.37 -1.12
C ALA A 196 -3.32 -11.35 -1.03
N ALA A 197 -3.68 -10.96 0.19
CA ALA A 197 -4.58 -9.84 0.41
C ALA A 197 -3.85 -8.51 0.24
N CYS A 198 -4.60 -7.44 -0.07
CA CYS A 198 -4.02 -6.12 -0.24
C CYS A 198 -4.87 -5.03 0.42
N LEU A 199 -4.20 -4.06 1.04
CA LEU A 199 -4.74 -2.73 1.32
C LEU A 199 -4.10 -1.76 0.35
N PHE A 200 -4.88 -1.23 -0.58
CA PHE A 200 -4.40 -0.31 -1.61
C PHE A 200 -4.90 1.12 -1.32
N VAL A 201 -4.00 1.96 -0.84
CA VAL A 201 -4.31 3.36 -0.53
C VAL A 201 -3.98 4.23 -1.73
N THR A 202 -4.95 5.03 -2.13
CA THR A 202 -4.78 6.02 -3.20
C THR A 202 -5.68 7.24 -2.93
N HIS A 203 -5.39 8.35 -3.57
CA HIS A 203 -6.30 9.48 -3.68
C HIS A 203 -7.06 9.47 -5.02
N ASP A 204 -6.72 8.57 -5.93
CA ASP A 204 -7.28 8.44 -7.27
C ASP A 204 -8.28 7.26 -7.32
N LEU A 205 -9.58 7.59 -7.38
CA LEU A 205 -10.66 6.60 -7.50
C LEU A 205 -10.65 5.87 -8.84
N ALA A 206 -10.11 6.50 -9.90
CA ALA A 206 -10.08 5.92 -11.25
C ALA A 206 -9.17 4.68 -11.34
N LEU A 207 -8.20 4.54 -10.43
CA LEU A 207 -7.32 3.37 -10.38
C LEU A 207 -7.98 2.14 -9.76
N LEU A 208 -8.98 2.33 -8.88
CA LEU A 208 -9.55 1.24 -8.09
C LEU A 208 -10.18 0.11 -8.91
N PRO A 209 -10.94 0.37 -10.00
CA PRO A 209 -11.52 -0.71 -10.80
C PRO A 209 -10.49 -1.67 -11.38
N ALA A 210 -9.24 -1.22 -11.54
CA ALA A 210 -8.15 -2.03 -12.07
C ALA A 210 -7.51 -2.95 -11.02
N ILE A 211 -7.67 -2.68 -9.72
CA ILE A 211 -6.94 -3.41 -8.67
C ILE A 211 -7.81 -3.88 -7.51
N ALA A 212 -8.78 -3.09 -7.06
CA ALA A 212 -9.53 -3.35 -5.83
C ALA A 212 -10.87 -4.05 -6.10
N ASP A 213 -11.28 -4.89 -5.16
CA ASP A 213 -12.56 -5.58 -5.15
C ASP A 213 -13.63 -4.76 -4.40
N ARG A 214 -13.25 -4.20 -3.24
CA ARG A 214 -14.05 -3.28 -2.42
C ARG A 214 -13.28 -2.01 -2.14
N VAL A 215 -14.00 -0.97 -1.74
CA VAL A 215 -13.44 0.33 -1.37
C VAL A 215 -14.05 0.85 -0.08
N VAL A 216 -13.20 1.48 0.72
CA VAL A 216 -13.55 2.30 1.87
C VAL A 216 -13.19 3.74 1.55
N VAL A 217 -14.15 4.64 1.65
CA VAL A 217 -13.97 6.08 1.46
C VAL A 217 -13.82 6.76 2.81
N MET A 218 -12.73 7.47 3.02
CA MET A 218 -12.42 8.19 4.24
C MET A 218 -12.56 9.70 4.06
N HIS A 219 -13.21 10.34 5.02
CA HIS A 219 -13.28 11.79 5.12
C HIS A 219 -13.23 12.23 6.59
N GLY A 220 -12.43 13.26 6.92
CA GLY A 220 -12.36 13.83 8.26
C GLY A 220 -12.03 12.81 9.37
N GLY A 221 -11.22 11.79 9.08
CA GLY A 221 -10.83 10.75 10.03
C GLY A 221 -11.87 9.64 10.24
N LYS A 222 -12.92 9.58 9.42
CA LYS A 222 -13.99 8.58 9.50
C LYS A 222 -14.17 7.86 8.17
N VAL A 223 -14.74 6.65 8.23
CA VAL A 223 -15.29 5.97 7.05
C VAL A 223 -16.65 6.59 6.76
N VAL A 224 -16.84 7.09 5.53
CA VAL A 224 -18.09 7.73 5.09
C VAL A 224 -18.87 6.90 4.07
N GLU A 225 -18.20 5.96 3.42
CA GLU A 225 -18.82 5.01 2.52
C GLU A 225 -17.95 3.76 2.37
N GLU A 226 -18.59 2.61 2.19
CA GLU A 226 -17.94 1.32 1.93
C GLU A 226 -18.82 0.48 1.00
N GLY A 227 -18.22 -0.26 0.07
CA GLY A 227 -18.94 -1.13 -0.85
C GLY A 227 -18.05 -1.76 -1.90
N LEU A 228 -18.64 -2.49 -2.84
CA LEU A 228 -17.95 -2.94 -4.05
C LEU A 228 -17.49 -1.73 -4.87
N VAL A 229 -16.29 -1.80 -5.45
CA VAL A 229 -15.74 -0.67 -6.23
C VAL A 229 -16.71 -0.22 -7.32
N GLN A 230 -17.31 -1.17 -8.05
CA GLN A 230 -18.25 -0.86 -9.14
C GLN A 230 -19.51 -0.13 -8.63
N GLU A 231 -20.05 -0.52 -7.47
CA GLU A 231 -21.22 0.12 -6.88
C GLU A 231 -20.91 1.54 -6.41
N VAL A 232 -19.80 1.72 -5.71
CA VAL A 232 -19.40 3.03 -5.17
C VAL A 232 -19.05 4.01 -6.29
N VAL A 233 -18.39 3.55 -7.36
CA VAL A 233 -18.05 4.40 -8.51
C VAL A 233 -19.30 4.80 -9.30
N GLN A 234 -20.28 3.90 -9.47
CA GLN A 234 -21.48 4.15 -10.27
C GLN A 234 -22.60 4.85 -9.47
N GLN A 235 -22.71 4.57 -8.17
CA GLN A 235 -23.85 4.96 -7.34
C GLN A 235 -23.40 5.47 -5.97
N ALA A 236 -22.42 6.38 -5.94
CA ALA A 236 -21.92 6.99 -4.72
C ALA A 236 -23.06 7.59 -3.87
N LYS A 237 -23.18 7.14 -2.63
CA LYS A 237 -24.19 7.58 -1.67
C LYS A 237 -23.74 8.79 -0.88
N SER A 238 -22.47 8.79 -0.45
CA SER A 238 -21.90 9.91 0.31
C SER A 238 -21.66 11.13 -0.58
N PRO A 239 -22.02 12.35 -0.14
CA PRO A 239 -21.65 13.57 -0.81
C PRO A 239 -20.14 13.68 -1.06
N HIS A 240 -19.31 13.28 -0.08
CA HIS A 240 -17.85 13.34 -0.18
C HIS A 240 -17.30 12.37 -1.24
N THR A 241 -17.93 11.19 -1.41
CA THR A 241 -17.56 10.25 -2.49
C THR A 241 -17.86 10.87 -3.86
N ARG A 242 -19.02 11.53 -4.00
CA ARG A 242 -19.39 12.22 -5.24
C ARG A 242 -18.44 13.37 -5.59
N GLU A 243 -18.00 14.14 -4.60
CA GLU A 243 -17.00 15.20 -4.76
C GLU A 243 -15.65 14.63 -5.24
N LEU A 244 -15.19 13.49 -4.68
CA LEU A 244 -13.96 12.82 -5.10
C LEU A 244 -14.07 12.34 -6.55
N LEU A 245 -15.17 11.68 -6.92
CA LEU A 245 -15.40 11.20 -8.29
C LEU A 245 -15.44 12.35 -9.29
N ALA A 246 -16.09 13.47 -8.94
CA ALA A 246 -16.13 14.65 -9.80
C ALA A 246 -14.74 15.26 -10.00
N ALA A 247 -13.92 15.33 -8.96
CA ALA A 247 -12.55 15.85 -9.04
C ALA A 247 -11.67 14.99 -9.95
N ASP A 248 -11.76 13.65 -9.86
CA ASP A 248 -11.00 12.72 -10.70
C ASP A 248 -11.47 12.80 -12.16
N PHE A 249 -12.78 12.93 -12.41
CA PHE A 249 -13.32 13.10 -13.78
C PHE A 249 -12.79 14.37 -14.46
N PHE A 250 -12.76 15.50 -13.77
CA PHE A 250 -12.18 16.74 -14.28
C PHE A 250 -10.68 16.67 -14.57
N ARG A 251 -9.96 15.79 -13.86
CA ARG A 251 -8.55 15.57 -14.06
C ARG A 251 -8.28 14.79 -15.34
N LEU A 252 -9.05 13.73 -15.58
CA LEU A 252 -8.95 12.90 -16.78
C LEU A 252 -9.27 13.66 -18.06
N THR A 253 -10.32 14.50 -18.05
CA THR A 253 -10.69 15.31 -19.22
C THR A 253 -9.65 16.38 -19.57
N ARG A 254 -8.94 16.93 -18.59
CA ARG A 254 -7.85 17.91 -18.84
C ARG A 254 -6.58 17.26 -19.40
N GLU A 255 -6.30 16.00 -19.06
CA GLU A 255 -5.13 15.26 -19.58
C GLU A 255 -5.35 14.82 -21.03
N GLU A 256 -6.61 14.56 -21.45
CA GLU A 256 -6.97 14.27 -22.84
C GLU A 256 -6.88 15.53 -23.73
N ASP A 257 -7.33 16.70 -23.24
CA ASP A 257 -7.29 17.97 -23.98
C ASP A 257 -5.87 18.59 -24.07
N GLY A 258 -4.95 18.24 -23.16
CA GLY A 258 -3.57 18.73 -23.14
C GLY A 258 -2.60 17.97 -24.05
N GLY A 259 -3.00 16.86 -24.62
CA GLY A 259 -2.20 16.01 -25.51
C GLY A 259 -2.20 16.38 -26.99
N GLU A 260 -3.01 17.36 -27.43
CA GLU A 260 -3.13 17.73 -28.85
C GLU A 260 -2.37 18.99 -29.27
N THR A 261 -1.56 19.59 -28.38
CA THR A 261 -0.73 20.74 -28.73
C THR A 261 0.73 20.53 -28.33
N ALA A 262 1.48 19.78 -29.13
CA ALA A 262 2.93 19.90 -29.27
C ALA A 262 3.37 19.25 -30.60
#